data_8d468d7a786fd556666383b00effe3f2
#
_entry.id   8d468d7a786fd556666383b00effe3f2
#
_cell.length_a   1.000
_cell.length_b   1.000
_cell.length_c   1.000
_cell.angle_alpha   90.00
_cell.angle_beta   90.00
_cell.angle_gamma   90.00
#
_symmetry.space_group_name_H-M   'P 1'
#
loop_
_entity.id
_entity.type
_entity.pdbx_description
1 polymer ?
#
loop_
_entity_poly.entity_id
_entity_poly.type
_entity_poly.pdbx_seq_one_letter_code
_entity_poly.pdbx_strand_id
1 'polypeptide(L)'
;MTDRQAYVAFNLTDKVGFATVSELVARAGSVVAAWEAYPKKVSRTGGAVDWEGEFKQAEKYGVEIVTPADADYPRQLREAPGAPLCLYVKGDMKALAKPMIAMIGTRRATPYGRGQANRLAYDLAKAGWGVVSGLALGIDAESHRGALDADGVTVGVIGSGLDRFYPEENRELAREMVKKGGAVVSEFPFGRPPDQETFPIRNHVVAALARGVVAVEAPLKSGTLITTGIAADLGRTVMAVPARVDNRMSAGCLKLIREGAILVRDADDVLEAMSELLPRRSGTEAAAVRTDTVDPETPKYSVEEALVMTHVDEDGITIDELVRETKLPVQKVNALAMSLRLKGFVRFLPGNRISLLTHRK
;
A
#
# COMPACT_ATOMS: atom_id res chain seq x y z
N MET A 1 36.32 2.90 5.62
CA MET A 1 34.97 2.32 5.39
C MET A 1 33.96 3.45 5.33
N THR A 2 33.00 3.40 4.41
CA THR A 2 31.88 4.37 4.31
C THR A 2 30.68 3.84 5.09
N ASP A 3 29.68 4.70 5.39
CA ASP A 3 28.44 4.28 6.07
C ASP A 3 27.73 3.17 5.29
N ARG A 4 27.63 3.29 3.94
CA ARG A 4 27.05 2.24 3.08
C ARG A 4 27.78 0.90 3.26
N GLN A 5 29.10 0.90 3.26
CA GLN A 5 29.91 -0.32 3.48
C GLN A 5 29.67 -0.93 4.85
N ALA A 6 29.54 -0.10 5.88
CA ALA A 6 29.23 -0.57 7.25
C ALA A 6 27.83 -1.21 7.35
N TYR A 7 26.81 -0.59 6.73
CA TYR A 7 25.48 -1.18 6.66
C TYR A 7 25.47 -2.52 5.93
N VAL A 8 26.18 -2.64 4.78
CA VAL A 8 26.31 -3.90 4.04
C VAL A 8 27.02 -4.93 4.90
N ALA A 9 28.08 -4.58 5.59
CA ALA A 9 28.79 -5.49 6.49
C ALA A 9 27.88 -6.01 7.62
N PHE A 10 27.09 -5.15 8.24
CA PHE A 10 26.07 -5.57 9.22
C PHE A 10 25.01 -6.47 8.60
N ASN A 11 24.52 -6.16 7.38
CA ASN A 11 23.51 -6.99 6.69
C ASN A 11 24.01 -8.40 6.39
N LEU A 12 25.31 -8.57 6.15
CA LEU A 12 25.95 -9.88 5.94
C LEU A 12 26.22 -10.64 7.24
N THR A 13 26.15 -9.96 8.39
CA THR A 13 26.45 -10.55 9.70
C THR A 13 25.27 -11.39 10.21
N ASP A 14 25.59 -12.54 10.81
CA ASP A 14 24.58 -13.44 11.37
C ASP A 14 23.83 -12.79 12.54
N LYS A 15 22.49 -12.95 12.52
CA LYS A 15 21.58 -12.48 13.59
C LYS A 15 21.65 -10.99 13.92
N VAL A 16 22.11 -10.18 12.99
CA VAL A 16 22.10 -8.72 13.09
C VAL A 16 20.99 -8.16 12.21
N GLY A 17 20.13 -7.34 12.82
CA GLY A 17 19.03 -6.66 12.14
C GLY A 17 19.02 -5.18 12.48
N PHE A 18 18.03 -4.46 11.95
CA PHE A 18 17.91 -3.00 12.09
C PHE A 18 17.93 -2.53 13.55
N ALA A 19 17.16 -3.17 14.44
CA ALA A 19 17.11 -2.78 15.87
C ALA A 19 18.50 -2.86 16.53
N THR A 20 19.23 -3.97 16.30
CA THR A 20 20.59 -4.13 16.83
C THR A 20 21.53 -3.05 16.29
N VAL A 21 21.50 -2.76 14.98
CA VAL A 21 22.35 -1.72 14.40
C VAL A 21 21.99 -0.35 14.93
N SER A 22 20.70 -0.03 15.07
CA SER A 22 20.24 1.25 15.63
C SER A 22 20.74 1.49 17.05
N GLU A 23 20.68 0.46 17.91
CA GLU A 23 21.23 0.54 19.26
C GLU A 23 22.76 0.73 19.28
N LEU A 24 23.48 0.01 18.42
CA LEU A 24 24.92 0.13 18.30
C LEU A 24 25.33 1.52 17.80
N VAL A 25 24.63 2.05 16.80
CA VAL A 25 24.85 3.40 16.27
C VAL A 25 24.57 4.46 17.34
N ALA A 26 23.47 4.31 18.11
CA ALA A 26 23.16 5.24 19.20
C ALA A 26 24.26 5.30 20.28
N ARG A 27 24.96 4.18 20.52
CA ARG A 27 26.07 4.11 21.48
C ARG A 27 27.40 4.59 20.90
N ALA A 28 27.68 4.28 19.63
CA ALA A 28 28.97 4.55 18.99
C ALA A 28 29.03 5.91 18.27
N GLY A 29 27.87 6.56 18.03
CA GLY A 29 27.78 7.85 17.35
C GLY A 29 27.70 7.75 15.83
N SER A 30 28.15 6.65 15.21
CA SER A 30 28.04 6.41 13.77
C SER A 30 28.00 4.92 13.45
N VAL A 31 27.47 4.56 12.25
CA VAL A 31 27.43 3.16 11.82
C VAL A 31 28.82 2.57 11.57
N VAL A 32 29.78 3.39 11.12
CA VAL A 32 31.16 2.96 10.94
C VAL A 32 31.81 2.65 12.31
N ALA A 33 31.70 3.56 13.28
CA ALA A 33 32.21 3.32 14.63
C ALA A 33 31.53 2.11 15.31
N ALA A 34 30.24 1.94 15.09
CA ALA A 34 29.49 0.77 15.55
C ALA A 34 30.03 -0.52 14.94
N TRP A 35 30.34 -0.53 13.64
CA TRP A 35 30.94 -1.69 12.98
C TRP A 35 32.35 -1.99 13.48
N GLU A 36 33.19 -0.97 13.64
CA GLU A 36 34.56 -1.14 14.14
C GLU A 36 34.58 -1.76 15.54
N ALA A 37 33.69 -1.31 16.42
CA ALA A 37 33.54 -1.81 17.79
C ALA A 37 32.81 -3.17 17.89
N TYR A 38 32.13 -3.63 16.82
CA TYR A 38 31.32 -4.85 16.89
C TYR A 38 32.19 -6.11 16.98
N PRO A 39 32.04 -6.94 18.05
CA PRO A 39 32.99 -8.03 18.31
C PRO A 39 32.74 -9.29 17.44
N LYS A 40 31.49 -9.51 16.99
CA LYS A 40 31.07 -10.75 16.30
C LYS A 40 30.92 -10.53 14.80
N LYS A 41 32.03 -10.30 14.08
CA LYS A 41 32.03 -10.13 12.62
C LYS A 41 32.04 -11.47 11.88
N VAL A 42 31.01 -12.29 12.12
CA VAL A 42 30.87 -13.60 11.51
C VAL A 42 29.71 -13.55 10.51
N SER A 43 29.96 -13.97 9.27
CA SER A 43 28.94 -14.00 8.22
C SER A 43 27.88 -15.06 8.50
N ARG A 44 26.70 -14.91 7.87
CA ARG A 44 25.58 -15.88 7.96
C ARG A 44 25.95 -17.28 7.48
N THR A 45 26.98 -17.39 6.62
CA THR A 45 27.48 -18.66 6.08
C THR A 45 28.67 -19.20 6.86
N GLY A 46 29.08 -18.50 7.93
CA GLY A 46 30.32 -18.77 8.66
C GLY A 46 31.53 -18.09 7.99
N GLY A 47 32.57 -17.81 8.77
CA GLY A 47 33.75 -17.11 8.28
C GLY A 47 33.66 -15.57 8.36
N ALA A 48 34.63 -14.89 7.74
CA ALA A 48 34.69 -13.43 7.73
C ALA A 48 33.59 -12.79 6.87
N VAL A 49 33.17 -11.59 7.23
CA VAL A 49 32.20 -10.80 6.46
C VAL A 49 32.88 -10.20 5.23
N ASP A 50 32.49 -10.63 4.04
CA ASP A 50 33.03 -10.17 2.75
C ASP A 50 32.09 -9.14 2.11
N TRP A 51 32.08 -7.93 2.64
CA TRP A 51 31.28 -6.84 2.08
C TRP A 51 31.82 -6.32 0.74
N GLU A 52 33.13 -6.47 0.46
CA GLU A 52 33.72 -6.12 -0.85
C GLU A 52 33.26 -7.08 -1.94
N GLY A 53 33.22 -8.36 -1.63
CA GLY A 53 32.67 -9.39 -2.53
C GLY A 53 31.20 -9.11 -2.84
N GLU A 54 30.44 -8.64 -1.88
CA GLU A 54 29.01 -8.31 -2.08
C GLU A 54 28.83 -7.17 -3.09
N PHE A 55 29.64 -6.10 -3.03
CA PHE A 55 29.61 -5.04 -4.05
C PHE A 55 30.05 -5.52 -5.43
N LYS A 56 31.05 -6.40 -5.51
CA LYS A 56 31.47 -7.02 -6.78
C LYS A 56 30.35 -7.87 -7.39
N GLN A 57 29.59 -8.58 -6.56
CA GLN A 57 28.41 -9.31 -7.04
C GLN A 57 27.33 -8.35 -7.51
N ALA A 58 27.07 -7.26 -6.79
CA ALA A 58 26.10 -6.25 -7.21
C ALA A 58 26.43 -5.69 -8.58
N GLU A 59 27.68 -5.30 -8.83
CA GLU A 59 28.15 -4.83 -10.13
C GLU A 59 27.95 -5.88 -11.22
N LYS A 60 28.37 -7.11 -10.97
CA LYS A 60 28.22 -8.25 -11.90
C LYS A 60 26.78 -8.49 -12.33
N TYR A 61 25.83 -8.35 -11.41
CA TYR A 61 24.41 -8.57 -11.70
C TYR A 61 23.67 -7.29 -12.12
N GLY A 62 24.34 -6.13 -12.14
CA GLY A 62 23.74 -4.83 -12.43
C GLY A 62 22.66 -4.50 -11.38
N VAL A 63 23.02 -4.64 -10.13
CA VAL A 63 22.18 -4.37 -8.95
C VAL A 63 22.77 -3.21 -8.19
N GLU A 64 21.94 -2.27 -7.79
CA GLU A 64 22.33 -1.20 -6.89
C GLU A 64 22.01 -1.60 -5.44
N ILE A 65 22.95 -1.34 -4.51
CA ILE A 65 22.73 -1.55 -3.07
C ILE A 65 22.56 -0.19 -2.42
N VAL A 66 21.38 0.07 -1.85
CA VAL A 66 21.10 1.29 -1.10
C VAL A 66 20.82 0.96 0.38
N THR A 67 21.21 1.87 1.24
CA THR A 67 21.16 1.74 2.70
C THR A 67 20.49 2.97 3.33
N PRO A 68 20.09 2.94 4.60
CA PRO A 68 19.52 4.09 5.27
C PRO A 68 20.40 5.36 5.25
N ALA A 69 21.71 5.24 4.98
CA ALA A 69 22.62 6.38 4.82
C ALA A 69 22.48 7.09 3.46
N ASP A 70 21.87 6.43 2.47
CA ASP A 70 21.81 6.96 1.11
C ASP A 70 20.54 7.82 0.92
N ALA A 71 20.66 8.93 0.18
CA ALA A 71 19.54 9.83 -0.09
C ALA A 71 18.39 9.12 -0.83
N ASP A 72 18.75 8.22 -1.74
CA ASP A 72 17.81 7.46 -2.58
C ASP A 72 17.15 6.27 -1.86
N TYR A 73 17.54 6.00 -0.60
CA TYR A 73 16.84 4.97 0.19
C TYR A 73 15.39 5.39 0.43
N PRO A 74 14.38 4.54 0.10
CA PRO A 74 12.98 4.92 0.16
C PRO A 74 12.58 5.47 1.53
N ARG A 75 12.01 6.67 1.54
CA ARG A 75 11.62 7.36 2.78
C ARG A 75 10.65 6.51 3.60
N GLN A 76 9.69 5.85 2.94
CA GLN A 76 8.68 5.00 3.59
C GLN A 76 9.32 3.83 4.34
N LEU A 77 10.39 3.25 3.79
CA LEU A 77 11.16 2.20 4.46
C LEU A 77 11.99 2.76 5.62
N ARG A 78 12.62 3.94 5.44
CA ARG A 78 13.44 4.56 6.49
C ARG A 78 12.63 4.90 7.73
N GLU A 79 11.38 5.32 7.56
CA GLU A 79 10.45 5.69 8.63
C GLU A 79 9.76 4.46 9.27
N ALA A 80 9.81 3.30 8.62
CA ALA A 80 9.17 2.09 9.10
C ALA A 80 9.99 1.41 10.21
N PRO A 81 9.36 0.97 11.30
CA PRO A 81 10.02 0.08 12.26
C PRO A 81 10.55 -1.17 11.56
N GLY A 82 11.79 -1.57 11.83
CA GLY A 82 12.39 -2.74 11.20
C GLY A 82 12.82 -2.55 9.74
N ALA A 83 13.18 -1.32 9.36
CA ALA A 83 13.70 -1.01 8.04
C ALA A 83 14.86 -1.95 7.63
N PRO A 84 14.93 -2.40 6.37
CA PRO A 84 16.07 -3.16 5.88
C PRO A 84 17.40 -2.40 6.05
N LEU A 85 18.46 -3.09 6.49
CA LEU A 85 19.80 -2.51 6.52
C LEU A 85 20.35 -2.22 5.12
N CYS A 86 19.94 -3.05 4.15
CA CYS A 86 20.25 -2.90 2.73
C CYS A 86 19.03 -3.21 1.90
N LEU A 87 18.86 -2.47 0.81
CA LEU A 87 17.94 -2.80 -0.26
C LEU A 87 18.73 -2.99 -1.54
N TYR A 88 18.68 -4.20 -2.08
CA TYR A 88 19.25 -4.57 -3.37
C TYR A 88 18.23 -4.29 -4.43
N VAL A 89 18.57 -3.47 -5.42
CA VAL A 89 17.62 -2.98 -6.42
C VAL A 89 18.13 -3.32 -7.82
N LYS A 90 17.32 -4.05 -8.57
CA LYS A 90 17.51 -4.26 -10.02
C LYS A 90 16.41 -3.54 -10.77
N GLY A 91 16.78 -2.55 -11.57
CA GLY A 91 15.85 -1.72 -12.33
C GLY A 91 15.99 -0.23 -12.04
N ASP A 92 14.90 0.52 -12.16
CA ASP A 92 14.92 1.96 -11.98
C ASP A 92 14.68 2.34 -10.50
N MET A 93 15.67 2.95 -9.86
CA MET A 93 15.55 3.50 -8.50
C MET A 93 14.39 4.50 -8.36
N LYS A 94 14.07 5.25 -9.43
CA LYS A 94 12.96 6.22 -9.43
C LYS A 94 11.60 5.53 -9.22
N ALA A 95 11.49 4.23 -9.56
CA ALA A 95 10.29 3.46 -9.30
C ALA A 95 9.94 3.45 -7.80
N LEU A 96 10.94 3.40 -6.91
CA LEU A 96 10.77 3.35 -5.47
C LEU A 96 10.33 4.68 -4.84
N ALA A 97 10.47 5.79 -5.57
CA ALA A 97 10.04 7.12 -5.11
C ALA A 97 8.55 7.40 -5.37
N LYS A 98 7.90 6.58 -6.23
CA LYS A 98 6.47 6.77 -6.53
C LYS A 98 5.59 6.37 -5.34
N PRO A 99 4.42 7.03 -5.14
CA PRO A 99 3.41 6.51 -4.22
C PRO A 99 2.89 5.16 -4.74
N MET A 100 2.85 4.16 -3.86
CA MET A 100 2.51 2.78 -4.23
C MET A 100 1.34 2.25 -3.43
N ILE A 101 0.56 1.38 -4.08
CA ILE A 101 -0.41 0.49 -3.45
C ILE A 101 0.14 -0.94 -3.50
N ALA A 102 0.14 -1.63 -2.36
CA ALA A 102 0.46 -3.04 -2.32
C ALA A 102 -0.77 -3.86 -2.72
N MET A 103 -0.59 -4.71 -3.73
CA MET A 103 -1.61 -5.65 -4.18
C MET A 103 -1.18 -7.06 -3.76
N ILE A 104 -1.94 -7.71 -2.88
CA ILE A 104 -1.54 -8.99 -2.30
C ILE A 104 -2.67 -10.02 -2.36
N GLY A 105 -2.29 -11.30 -2.36
CA GLY A 105 -3.30 -12.35 -2.32
C GLY A 105 -2.75 -13.77 -2.41
N THR A 106 -3.66 -14.69 -2.64
CA THR A 106 -3.34 -16.11 -2.74
C THR A 106 -2.50 -16.47 -3.97
N ARG A 107 -1.59 -17.42 -3.81
CA ARG A 107 -0.84 -18.01 -4.93
C ARG A 107 -1.72 -18.89 -5.84
N ARG A 108 -2.87 -19.37 -5.33
CA ARG A 108 -3.85 -20.20 -6.06
C ARG A 108 -5.12 -19.38 -6.35
N ALA A 109 -4.94 -18.29 -7.08
CA ALA A 109 -6.01 -17.36 -7.38
C ALA A 109 -7.06 -17.99 -8.32
N THR A 110 -8.33 -17.72 -8.02
CA THR A 110 -9.43 -18.06 -8.92
C THR A 110 -9.42 -17.15 -10.17
N PRO A 111 -10.14 -17.50 -11.25
CA PRO A 111 -10.31 -16.60 -12.40
C PRO A 111 -10.86 -15.22 -11.98
N TYR A 112 -11.78 -15.17 -11.02
CA TYR A 112 -12.30 -13.92 -10.45
C TYR A 112 -11.18 -13.11 -9.77
N GLY A 113 -10.42 -13.72 -8.86
CA GLY A 113 -9.32 -13.05 -8.16
C GLY A 113 -8.27 -12.51 -9.12
N ARG A 114 -7.88 -13.29 -10.14
CA ARG A 114 -6.93 -12.85 -11.19
C ARG A 114 -7.46 -11.64 -11.97
N GLY A 115 -8.72 -11.71 -12.42
CA GLY A 115 -9.36 -10.61 -13.14
C GLY A 115 -9.43 -9.33 -12.30
N GLN A 116 -9.79 -9.44 -11.00
CA GLN A 116 -9.82 -8.29 -10.10
C GLN A 116 -8.42 -7.71 -9.87
N ALA A 117 -7.40 -8.56 -9.65
CA ALA A 117 -6.02 -8.12 -9.44
C ALA A 117 -5.48 -7.35 -10.66
N ASN A 118 -5.67 -7.90 -11.87
CA ASN A 118 -5.24 -7.27 -13.11
C ASN A 118 -5.95 -5.92 -13.32
N ARG A 119 -7.30 -5.91 -13.25
CA ARG A 119 -8.11 -4.71 -13.47
C ARG A 119 -7.77 -3.60 -12.48
N LEU A 120 -7.76 -3.89 -11.18
CA LEU A 120 -7.44 -2.90 -10.15
C LEU A 120 -6.03 -2.33 -10.33
N ALA A 121 -5.04 -3.19 -10.59
CA ALA A 121 -3.67 -2.76 -10.81
C ALA A 121 -3.53 -1.89 -12.08
N TYR A 122 -4.25 -2.24 -13.16
CA TYR A 122 -4.31 -1.45 -14.38
C TYR A 122 -4.87 -0.04 -14.10
N ASP A 123 -6.04 0.03 -13.45
CA ASP A 123 -6.73 1.30 -13.17
C ASP A 123 -5.91 2.19 -12.22
N LEU A 124 -5.31 1.62 -11.17
CA LEU A 124 -4.40 2.33 -10.25
C LEU A 124 -3.17 2.87 -10.97
N ALA A 125 -2.58 2.08 -11.87
CA ALA A 125 -1.44 2.51 -12.67
C ALA A 125 -1.81 3.65 -13.63
N LYS A 126 -2.97 3.60 -14.27
CA LYS A 126 -3.52 4.70 -15.08
C LYS A 126 -3.76 5.97 -14.26
N ALA A 127 -4.14 5.84 -13.01
CA ALA A 127 -4.28 6.95 -12.08
C ALA A 127 -2.90 7.48 -11.55
N GLY A 128 -1.78 6.93 -12.02
CA GLY A 128 -0.42 7.40 -11.70
C GLY A 128 0.19 6.74 -10.45
N TRP A 129 -0.49 5.78 -9.82
CA TRP A 129 0.05 5.04 -8.69
C TRP A 129 0.97 3.91 -9.15
N GLY A 130 2.02 3.66 -8.37
CA GLY A 130 2.82 2.44 -8.53
C GLY A 130 2.12 1.25 -7.87
N VAL A 131 2.40 0.06 -8.39
CA VAL A 131 1.94 -1.20 -7.79
C VAL A 131 3.15 -1.91 -7.17
N VAL A 132 3.08 -2.28 -5.90
CA VAL A 132 4.09 -3.12 -5.24
C VAL A 132 3.49 -4.45 -4.84
N SER A 133 4.22 -5.53 -5.05
CA SER A 133 3.80 -6.87 -4.64
C SER A 133 4.99 -7.81 -4.45
N GLY A 134 4.70 -9.04 -4.01
CA GLY A 134 5.72 -10.03 -3.68
C GLY A 134 6.22 -10.88 -4.84
N LEU A 135 5.85 -10.61 -6.09
CA LEU A 135 6.22 -11.41 -7.25
C LEU A 135 5.89 -12.92 -7.13
N ALA A 136 4.98 -13.30 -6.22
CA ALA A 136 4.51 -14.67 -6.09
C ALA A 136 3.57 -15.04 -7.26
N LEU A 137 3.29 -16.33 -7.41
CA LEU A 137 2.24 -16.80 -8.32
C LEU A 137 0.87 -16.24 -7.91
N GLY A 138 -0.07 -16.21 -8.83
CA GLY A 138 -1.47 -15.82 -8.56
C GLY A 138 -1.67 -14.30 -8.51
N ILE A 139 -2.22 -13.79 -7.43
CA ILE A 139 -2.61 -12.38 -7.32
C ILE A 139 -1.45 -11.42 -7.56
N ASP A 140 -0.29 -11.69 -6.98
CA ASP A 140 0.89 -10.83 -7.12
C ASP A 140 1.29 -10.68 -8.59
N ALA A 141 1.43 -11.80 -9.31
CA ALA A 141 1.78 -11.80 -10.73
C ALA A 141 0.76 -11.08 -11.60
N GLU A 142 -0.54 -11.28 -11.35
CA GLU A 142 -1.60 -10.61 -12.11
C GLU A 142 -1.65 -9.11 -11.85
N SER A 143 -1.35 -8.69 -10.63
CA SER A 143 -1.24 -7.26 -10.27
C SER A 143 -0.07 -6.59 -11.02
N HIS A 144 1.09 -7.26 -11.10
CA HIS A 144 2.21 -6.75 -11.89
C HIS A 144 1.86 -6.66 -13.39
N ARG A 145 1.19 -7.68 -13.96
CA ARG A 145 0.73 -7.65 -15.37
C ARG A 145 -0.22 -6.49 -15.60
N GLY A 146 -1.26 -6.32 -14.76
CA GLY A 146 -2.20 -5.21 -14.90
C GLY A 146 -1.51 -3.84 -14.90
N ALA A 147 -0.53 -3.63 -14.02
CA ALA A 147 0.25 -2.39 -14.01
C ALA A 147 1.08 -2.22 -15.29
N LEU A 148 1.69 -3.29 -15.81
CA LEU A 148 2.47 -3.27 -17.06
C LEU A 148 1.59 -3.05 -18.30
N ASP A 149 0.38 -3.60 -18.33
CA ASP A 149 -0.61 -3.41 -19.40
C ASP A 149 -1.06 -1.94 -19.47
N ALA A 150 -0.99 -1.22 -18.36
CA ALA A 150 -1.26 0.21 -18.26
C ALA A 150 -0.04 1.10 -18.56
N ASP A 151 1.11 0.53 -18.95
CA ASP A 151 2.41 1.19 -19.01
C ASP A 151 2.81 1.91 -17.71
N GLY A 152 2.34 1.36 -16.59
CA GLY A 152 2.59 1.87 -15.25
C GLY A 152 3.84 1.30 -14.61
N VAL A 153 4.24 1.90 -13.48
CA VAL A 153 5.39 1.45 -12.70
C VAL A 153 4.97 0.37 -11.71
N THR A 154 5.73 -0.71 -11.67
CA THR A 154 5.52 -1.77 -10.69
C THR A 154 6.83 -2.25 -10.07
N VAL A 155 6.79 -2.56 -8.76
CA VAL A 155 7.94 -3.00 -7.97
C VAL A 155 7.67 -4.38 -7.38
N GLY A 156 8.52 -5.33 -7.73
CA GLY A 156 8.46 -6.68 -7.19
C GLY A 156 9.45 -6.83 -6.03
N VAL A 157 8.98 -7.29 -4.88
CA VAL A 157 9.85 -7.59 -3.74
C VAL A 157 10.03 -9.11 -3.67
N ILE A 158 11.25 -9.62 -3.65
CA ILE A 158 11.50 -11.06 -3.54
C ILE A 158 12.11 -11.46 -2.19
N GLY A 159 11.83 -12.68 -1.75
CA GLY A 159 12.29 -13.23 -0.48
C GLY A 159 13.56 -14.09 -0.62
N SER A 160 14.50 -13.65 -1.46
CA SER A 160 15.77 -14.32 -1.69
C SER A 160 16.79 -13.33 -2.23
N GLY A 161 18.07 -13.69 -2.30
CA GLY A 161 19.04 -12.90 -3.06
C GLY A 161 18.62 -12.75 -4.53
N LEU A 162 18.95 -11.62 -5.16
CA LEU A 162 18.55 -11.33 -6.54
C LEU A 162 19.18 -12.31 -7.56
N ASP A 163 20.26 -13.01 -7.19
CA ASP A 163 20.87 -14.11 -7.94
C ASP A 163 20.15 -15.45 -7.75
N ARG A 164 19.27 -15.56 -6.75
CA ARG A 164 18.48 -16.74 -6.39
C ARG A 164 16.98 -16.52 -6.60
N PHE A 165 16.63 -15.98 -7.77
CA PHE A 165 15.27 -15.58 -8.12
C PHE A 165 14.25 -16.71 -7.94
N TYR A 166 13.14 -16.40 -7.27
CA TYR A 166 12.03 -17.32 -7.04
C TYR A 166 10.69 -16.56 -6.96
N PRO A 167 9.60 -17.06 -7.54
CA PRO A 167 9.47 -18.29 -8.33
C PRO A 167 9.97 -18.12 -9.77
N GLU A 168 10.51 -19.20 -10.35
CA GLU A 168 11.11 -19.19 -11.70
C GLU A 168 10.11 -18.78 -12.79
N GLU A 169 8.86 -19.18 -12.62
CA GLU A 169 7.75 -18.89 -13.54
C GLU A 169 7.52 -17.39 -13.76
N ASN A 170 7.90 -16.56 -12.80
CA ASN A 170 7.74 -15.10 -12.87
C ASN A 170 9.03 -14.37 -13.29
N ARG A 171 10.08 -15.10 -13.73
CA ARG A 171 11.35 -14.48 -14.14
C ARG A 171 11.20 -13.57 -15.36
N GLU A 172 10.41 -13.98 -16.35
CA GLU A 172 10.15 -13.14 -17.53
C GLU A 172 9.33 -11.91 -17.17
N LEU A 173 8.32 -12.06 -16.30
CA LEU A 173 7.56 -10.92 -15.77
C LEU A 173 8.49 -9.92 -15.06
N ALA A 174 9.41 -10.40 -14.23
CA ALA A 174 10.39 -9.54 -13.56
C ALA A 174 11.31 -8.79 -14.54
N ARG A 175 11.74 -9.44 -15.62
CA ARG A 175 12.52 -8.79 -16.69
C ARG A 175 11.73 -7.70 -17.41
N GLU A 176 10.48 -7.98 -17.72
CA GLU A 176 9.59 -7.00 -18.35
C GLU A 176 9.35 -5.78 -17.45
N MET A 177 9.13 -6.01 -16.14
CA MET A 177 9.01 -4.94 -15.14
C MET A 177 10.22 -4.01 -15.17
N VAL A 178 11.42 -4.57 -15.10
CA VAL A 178 12.68 -3.81 -15.16
C VAL A 178 12.82 -3.05 -16.49
N LYS A 179 12.50 -3.71 -17.61
CA LYS A 179 12.58 -3.09 -18.95
C LYS A 179 11.62 -1.90 -19.12
N LYS A 180 10.46 -1.94 -18.47
CA LYS A 180 9.44 -0.88 -18.50
C LYS A 180 9.59 0.18 -17.38
N GLY A 181 10.77 0.27 -16.75
CA GLY A 181 11.08 1.30 -15.75
C GLY A 181 10.54 0.99 -14.34
N GLY A 182 10.21 -0.25 -14.07
CA GLY A 182 9.97 -0.77 -12.73
C GLY A 182 11.26 -1.31 -12.08
N ALA A 183 11.11 -1.98 -10.95
CA ALA A 183 12.23 -2.57 -10.23
C ALA A 183 11.87 -3.91 -9.59
N VAL A 184 12.89 -4.74 -9.39
CA VAL A 184 12.85 -5.91 -8.51
C VAL A 184 13.80 -5.67 -7.35
N VAL A 185 13.30 -5.83 -6.12
CA VAL A 185 14.07 -5.50 -4.93
C VAL A 185 14.13 -6.67 -3.94
N SER A 186 15.18 -6.71 -3.15
CA SER A 186 15.37 -7.64 -2.05
C SER A 186 16.14 -6.99 -0.91
N GLU A 187 15.89 -7.41 0.32
CA GLU A 187 16.72 -7.07 1.47
C GLU A 187 17.80 -8.15 1.75
N PHE A 188 17.74 -9.26 1.03
CA PHE A 188 18.63 -10.38 1.25
C PHE A 188 19.90 -10.30 0.39
N PRO A 189 21.07 -10.66 0.95
CA PRO A 189 22.34 -10.67 0.24
C PRO A 189 22.35 -11.73 -0.87
N PHE A 190 23.29 -11.58 -1.80
CA PHE A 190 23.52 -12.60 -2.83
C PHE A 190 23.79 -13.97 -2.22
N GLY A 191 23.35 -15.02 -2.92
CA GLY A 191 23.43 -16.39 -2.46
C GLY A 191 22.36 -16.84 -1.48
N ARG A 192 21.57 -15.94 -0.87
CA ARG A 192 20.49 -16.32 0.06
C ARG A 192 19.36 -17.01 -0.69
N PRO A 193 19.06 -18.30 -0.42
CA PRO A 193 17.94 -19.01 -1.04
C PRO A 193 16.61 -18.55 -0.45
N PRO A 194 15.49 -18.73 -1.19
CA PRO A 194 14.15 -18.52 -0.66
C PRO A 194 13.81 -19.61 0.35
N ASP A 195 13.23 -19.27 1.47
CA ASP A 195 12.74 -20.19 2.48
C ASP A 195 11.52 -19.65 3.24
N GLN A 196 11.01 -20.44 4.20
CA GLN A 196 9.83 -20.07 4.98
C GLN A 196 10.07 -18.87 5.91
N GLU A 197 11.31 -18.62 6.30
CA GLU A 197 11.66 -17.47 7.17
C GLU A 197 11.76 -16.18 6.38
N THR A 198 12.23 -16.23 5.12
CA THR A 198 12.43 -15.05 4.29
C THR A 198 11.11 -14.43 3.78
N PHE A 199 10.05 -15.23 3.64
CA PHE A 199 8.79 -14.71 3.12
C PHE A 199 8.08 -13.71 4.04
N PRO A 200 7.95 -13.94 5.37
CA PRO A 200 7.40 -12.93 6.28
C PRO A 200 8.23 -11.64 6.33
N ILE A 201 9.56 -11.77 6.33
CA ILE A 201 10.49 -10.63 6.32
C ILE A 201 10.27 -9.80 5.05
N ARG A 202 10.26 -10.43 3.86
CA ARG A 202 9.97 -9.78 2.59
C ARG A 202 8.62 -9.07 2.59
N ASN A 203 7.59 -9.65 3.19
CA ASN A 203 6.25 -9.05 3.25
C ASN A 203 6.24 -7.72 4.02
N HIS A 204 7.12 -7.58 5.00
CA HIS A 204 7.34 -6.30 5.67
C HIS A 204 7.77 -5.21 4.68
N VAL A 205 8.71 -5.50 3.78
CA VAL A 205 9.16 -4.55 2.76
C VAL A 205 8.03 -4.18 1.81
N VAL A 206 7.18 -5.15 1.40
CA VAL A 206 6.00 -4.87 0.56
C VAL A 206 5.05 -3.89 1.25
N ALA A 207 4.70 -4.15 2.51
CA ALA A 207 3.81 -3.29 3.29
C ALA A 207 4.42 -1.92 3.56
N ALA A 208 5.71 -1.86 3.88
CA ALA A 208 6.40 -0.62 4.23
C ALA A 208 6.59 0.32 3.03
N LEU A 209 6.81 -0.21 1.82
CA LEU A 209 6.88 0.58 0.58
C LEU A 209 5.53 1.17 0.17
N ALA A 210 4.42 0.56 0.60
CA ALA A 210 3.08 0.96 0.21
C ALA A 210 2.50 2.05 1.12
N ARG A 211 1.55 2.82 0.59
CA ARG A 211 0.68 3.71 1.37
C ARG A 211 -0.58 3.00 1.86
N GLY A 212 -1.04 2.02 1.12
CA GLY A 212 -2.17 1.16 1.46
C GLY A 212 -1.98 -0.23 0.86
N VAL A 213 -2.69 -1.21 1.41
CA VAL A 213 -2.60 -2.63 1.02
C VAL A 213 -3.99 -3.14 0.65
N VAL A 214 -4.13 -3.69 -0.55
CA VAL A 214 -5.36 -4.31 -1.05
C VAL A 214 -5.19 -5.82 -1.06
N ALA A 215 -5.94 -6.53 -0.22
CA ALA A 215 -6.09 -7.98 -0.26
C ALA A 215 -7.15 -8.34 -1.30
N VAL A 216 -6.73 -8.92 -2.43
CA VAL A 216 -7.66 -9.22 -3.55
C VAL A 216 -8.37 -10.54 -3.36
N GLU A 217 -7.65 -11.59 -3.01
CA GLU A 217 -8.21 -12.89 -2.69
C GLU A 217 -7.32 -13.61 -1.67
N ALA A 218 -7.90 -14.05 -0.55
CA ALA A 218 -7.16 -14.71 0.51
C ALA A 218 -8.02 -15.73 1.26
N PRO A 219 -7.61 -16.99 1.40
CA PRO A 219 -8.23 -17.92 2.32
C PRO A 219 -7.92 -17.55 3.78
N LEU A 220 -8.72 -18.09 4.75
CA LEU A 220 -8.58 -17.78 6.18
C LEU A 220 -7.18 -18.08 6.77
N LYS A 221 -6.48 -19.08 6.22
CA LYS A 221 -5.12 -19.43 6.63
C LYS A 221 -4.18 -19.12 5.46
N SER A 222 -3.70 -17.89 5.37
CA SER A 222 -2.80 -17.46 4.29
C SER A 222 -1.75 -16.47 4.76
N GLY A 223 -0.61 -16.44 4.09
CA GLY A 223 0.42 -15.41 4.27
C GLY A 223 -0.08 -13.99 3.96
N THR A 224 -1.14 -13.86 3.16
CA THR A 224 -1.80 -12.57 2.88
C THR A 224 -2.29 -11.89 4.16
N LEU A 225 -2.91 -12.66 5.08
CA LEU A 225 -3.38 -12.13 6.36
C LEU A 225 -2.21 -11.70 7.28
N ILE A 226 -1.05 -12.33 7.15
CA ILE A 226 0.17 -11.87 7.86
C ILE A 226 0.58 -10.50 7.32
N THR A 227 0.60 -10.34 6.00
CA THR A 227 0.96 -9.06 5.36
C THR A 227 -0.02 -7.94 5.71
N THR A 228 -1.33 -8.23 5.79
CA THR A 228 -2.32 -7.22 6.22
C THR A 228 -2.17 -6.85 7.68
N GLY A 229 -1.78 -7.78 8.56
CA GLY A 229 -1.42 -7.50 9.95
C GLY A 229 -0.21 -6.56 10.04
N ILE A 230 0.88 -6.89 9.32
CA ILE A 230 2.07 -6.03 9.25
C ILE A 230 1.70 -4.62 8.72
N ALA A 231 0.85 -4.54 7.70
CA ALA A 231 0.40 -3.27 7.15
C ALA A 231 -0.35 -2.42 8.20
N ALA A 232 -1.24 -3.04 8.98
CA ALA A 232 -1.95 -2.38 10.07
C ALA A 232 -0.99 -1.89 11.17
N ASP A 233 -0.02 -2.71 11.57
CA ASP A 233 1.02 -2.35 12.55
C ASP A 233 1.88 -1.17 12.07
N LEU A 234 2.10 -1.05 10.76
CA LEU A 234 2.79 0.06 10.12
C LEU A 234 1.88 1.29 9.87
N GLY A 235 0.62 1.26 10.33
CA GLY A 235 -0.33 2.35 10.12
C GLY A 235 -0.75 2.52 8.65
N ARG A 236 -0.65 1.46 7.82
CA ARG A 236 -1.10 1.47 6.43
C ARG A 236 -2.58 1.13 6.35
N THR A 237 -3.30 1.77 5.46
CA THR A 237 -4.71 1.46 5.22
C THR A 237 -4.83 0.05 4.65
N VAL A 238 -5.63 -0.79 5.33
CA VAL A 238 -5.93 -2.14 4.88
C VAL A 238 -7.27 -2.14 4.16
N MET A 239 -7.26 -2.66 2.95
CA MET A 239 -8.41 -2.75 2.05
C MET A 239 -8.59 -4.19 1.59
N ALA A 240 -9.82 -4.59 1.24
CA ALA A 240 -10.08 -5.94 0.77
C ALA A 240 -11.19 -5.98 -0.29
N VAL A 241 -10.98 -6.81 -1.31
CA VAL A 241 -11.98 -7.05 -2.36
C VAL A 241 -13.02 -8.03 -1.85
N PRO A 242 -14.32 -7.69 -1.93
CA PRO A 242 -15.40 -8.60 -1.54
C PRO A 242 -15.58 -9.72 -2.56
N ALA A 243 -16.10 -10.84 -2.09
CA ALA A 243 -16.47 -11.96 -2.95
C ALA A 243 -17.66 -12.71 -2.36
N ARG A 244 -18.11 -13.74 -3.07
CA ARG A 244 -19.20 -14.60 -2.60
C ARG A 244 -18.85 -15.23 -1.26
N VAL A 245 -19.81 -15.29 -0.34
CA VAL A 245 -19.64 -15.81 1.01
C VAL A 245 -19.33 -17.32 1.07
N ASP A 246 -19.68 -18.06 0.03
CA ASP A 246 -19.41 -19.48 -0.13
C ASP A 246 -18.03 -19.78 -0.76
N ASN A 247 -17.30 -18.75 -1.21
CA ASN A 247 -15.97 -18.90 -1.79
C ASN A 247 -14.89 -18.98 -0.69
N ARG A 248 -14.37 -20.19 -0.45
CA ARG A 248 -13.31 -20.43 0.54
C ARG A 248 -12.01 -19.63 0.26
N MET A 249 -11.74 -19.32 -1.00
CA MET A 249 -10.52 -18.58 -1.38
C MET A 249 -10.62 -17.10 -1.03
N SER A 250 -11.81 -16.57 -0.76
CA SER A 250 -12.05 -15.17 -0.37
C SER A 250 -12.46 -15.00 1.08
N ALA A 251 -12.55 -16.09 1.84
CA ALA A 251 -13.02 -16.06 3.24
C ALA A 251 -12.15 -15.17 4.14
N GLY A 252 -10.84 -15.03 3.83
CA GLY A 252 -9.94 -14.12 4.53
C GLY A 252 -10.24 -12.65 4.21
N CYS A 253 -10.57 -12.30 2.96
CA CYS A 253 -10.96 -10.94 2.58
C CYS A 253 -12.27 -10.54 3.27
N LEU A 254 -13.27 -11.43 3.32
CA LEU A 254 -14.52 -11.19 4.05
C LEU A 254 -14.29 -11.02 5.56
N LYS A 255 -13.36 -11.79 6.14
CA LYS A 255 -12.93 -11.60 7.53
C LYS A 255 -12.31 -10.21 7.73
N LEU A 256 -11.38 -9.78 6.89
CA LEU A 256 -10.75 -8.47 6.96
C LEU A 256 -11.78 -7.34 6.90
N ILE A 257 -12.75 -7.40 5.97
CA ILE A 257 -13.84 -6.41 5.86
C ILE A 257 -14.64 -6.36 7.16
N ARG A 258 -15.00 -7.50 7.73
CA ARG A 258 -15.72 -7.57 9.01
C ARG A 258 -14.91 -7.00 10.18
N GLU A 259 -13.58 -7.06 10.11
CA GLU A 259 -12.63 -6.51 11.09
C GLU A 259 -12.26 -5.04 10.85
N GLY A 260 -12.89 -4.39 9.86
CA GLY A 260 -12.74 -2.96 9.62
C GLY A 260 -11.86 -2.59 8.42
N ALA A 261 -11.41 -3.56 7.62
CA ALA A 261 -10.76 -3.24 6.34
C ALA A 261 -11.77 -2.58 5.38
N ILE A 262 -11.31 -1.59 4.62
CA ILE A 262 -12.14 -0.89 3.66
C ILE A 262 -12.50 -1.85 2.52
N LEU A 263 -13.79 -1.92 2.19
CA LEU A 263 -14.28 -2.70 1.06
C LEU A 263 -13.94 -2.00 -0.25
N VAL A 264 -13.31 -2.72 -1.18
CA VAL A 264 -12.88 -2.21 -2.48
C VAL A 264 -13.60 -2.95 -3.60
N ARG A 265 -14.35 -2.22 -4.43
CA ARG A 265 -15.04 -2.70 -5.64
C ARG A 265 -14.23 -2.40 -6.90
N ASP A 266 -13.54 -1.25 -6.89
CA ASP A 266 -12.80 -0.68 -8.01
C ASP A 266 -11.65 0.20 -7.52
N ALA A 267 -10.91 0.81 -8.45
CA ALA A 267 -9.78 1.68 -8.12
C ALA A 267 -10.22 2.99 -7.45
N ASP A 268 -11.43 3.47 -7.73
CA ASP A 268 -11.93 4.72 -7.14
C ASP A 268 -12.09 4.58 -5.62
N ASP A 269 -12.58 3.44 -5.12
CA ASP A 269 -12.63 3.15 -3.68
C ASP A 269 -11.23 3.21 -3.04
N VAL A 270 -10.19 2.71 -3.74
CA VAL A 270 -8.80 2.78 -3.26
C VAL A 270 -8.30 4.22 -3.24
N LEU A 271 -8.56 4.98 -4.30
CA LEU A 271 -8.13 6.37 -4.43
C LEU A 271 -8.81 7.27 -3.39
N GLU A 272 -10.10 7.05 -3.12
CA GLU A 272 -10.85 7.75 -2.07
C GLU A 272 -10.21 7.48 -0.70
N ALA A 273 -9.98 6.21 -0.36
CA ALA A 273 -9.32 5.82 0.88
C ALA A 273 -7.91 6.43 1.03
N MET A 274 -7.19 6.62 -0.07
CA MET A 274 -5.87 7.25 -0.05
C MET A 274 -5.93 8.78 0.03
N SER A 275 -6.97 9.42 -0.52
CA SER A 275 -7.15 10.87 -0.46
C SER A 275 -7.44 11.39 0.95
N GLU A 276 -8.12 10.60 1.77
CA GLU A 276 -8.39 10.93 3.17
C GLU A 276 -7.11 10.99 4.04
N LEU A 277 -6.04 10.29 3.63
CA LEU A 277 -4.75 10.25 4.32
C LEU A 277 -3.81 11.40 3.92
N LEU A 278 -4.10 12.12 2.84
CA LEU A 278 -3.33 13.32 2.50
C LEU A 278 -3.81 14.46 3.38
N PRO A 279 -2.93 15.12 4.18
CA PRO A 279 -3.31 16.37 4.82
C PRO A 279 -3.81 17.29 3.72
N ARG A 280 -5.05 17.78 3.83
CA ARG A 280 -5.59 18.78 2.91
C ARG A 280 -4.54 19.89 2.80
N ARG A 281 -3.86 19.96 1.67
CA ARG A 281 -3.04 21.12 1.35
C ARG A 281 -3.98 22.31 1.30
N SER A 282 -3.91 23.16 2.31
CA SER A 282 -4.43 24.50 2.24
C SER A 282 -3.62 25.24 1.19
N GLY A 283 -4.18 25.44 0.03
CA GLY A 283 -3.61 26.30 -1.01
C GLY A 283 -3.07 25.56 -2.23
N THR A 284 -3.79 25.76 -3.33
CA THR A 284 -3.46 25.74 -4.75
C THR A 284 -3.35 24.42 -5.49
N GLU A 285 -4.24 24.33 -6.47
CA GLU A 285 -4.26 23.53 -7.69
C GLU A 285 -4.59 22.03 -7.54
N ALA A 286 -5.89 21.76 -7.28
CA ALA A 286 -6.54 20.55 -7.77
C ALA A 286 -6.53 20.60 -9.31
N ALA A 287 -5.97 19.55 -9.94
CA ALA A 287 -6.12 19.33 -11.36
C ALA A 287 -7.61 19.36 -11.71
N ALA A 288 -7.95 20.12 -12.70
CA ALA A 288 -9.29 20.40 -13.16
C ALA A 288 -10.05 19.12 -13.53
N VAL A 289 -10.91 18.67 -12.65
CA VAL A 289 -12.22 18.18 -13.10
C VAL A 289 -12.86 19.38 -13.77
N ARG A 290 -13.25 19.24 -15.04
CA ARG A 290 -14.03 20.24 -15.75
C ARG A 290 -15.25 20.58 -14.91
N THR A 291 -15.13 21.59 -14.09
CA THR A 291 -16.27 22.32 -13.58
C THR A 291 -16.60 23.31 -14.67
N ASP A 292 -17.69 23.06 -15.36
CA ASP A 292 -18.39 24.16 -16.01
C ASP A 292 -18.47 25.28 -14.97
N THR A 293 -18.02 26.45 -15.38
CA THR A 293 -18.03 27.68 -14.59
C THR A 293 -19.42 27.92 -14.06
N VAL A 294 -19.63 27.62 -12.76
CA VAL A 294 -20.85 27.99 -12.06
C VAL A 294 -20.57 29.28 -11.32
N ASP A 295 -21.29 30.31 -11.71
CA ASP A 295 -21.37 31.60 -11.12
C ASP A 295 -21.56 31.53 -9.57
N PRO A 296 -20.94 32.39 -8.74
CA PRO A 296 -21.00 32.27 -7.28
C PRO A 296 -22.40 32.50 -6.64
N GLU A 297 -23.44 32.72 -7.43
CA GLU A 297 -24.80 32.93 -6.96
C GLU A 297 -25.79 31.79 -7.20
N THR A 298 -25.38 30.61 -7.69
CA THR A 298 -26.31 29.50 -7.86
C THR A 298 -26.50 28.73 -6.54
N PRO A 299 -27.74 28.48 -6.10
CA PRO A 299 -28.00 27.77 -4.85
C PRO A 299 -27.44 26.35 -4.93
N LYS A 300 -26.70 25.97 -3.90
CA LYS A 300 -26.01 24.65 -3.79
C LYS A 300 -26.98 23.46 -3.76
N TYR A 301 -28.26 23.66 -3.79
CA TYR A 301 -29.33 22.67 -3.76
C TYR A 301 -30.55 23.11 -4.57
N SER A 302 -31.37 22.17 -5.03
CA SER A 302 -32.61 22.45 -5.75
C SER A 302 -33.64 23.11 -4.87
N VAL A 303 -34.69 23.72 -5.47
CA VAL A 303 -35.82 24.36 -4.72
C VAL A 303 -36.44 23.36 -3.73
N GLU A 304 -36.59 22.10 -4.09
CA GLU A 304 -37.16 21.07 -3.23
C GLU A 304 -36.20 20.63 -2.12
N GLU A 305 -34.88 20.57 -2.42
CA GLU A 305 -33.85 20.34 -1.40
C GLU A 305 -33.76 21.51 -0.41
N ALA A 306 -33.91 22.74 -0.89
CA ALA A 306 -33.98 23.90 -0.03
C ALA A 306 -35.17 23.82 0.94
N LEU A 307 -36.35 23.39 0.46
CA LEU A 307 -37.53 23.17 1.31
C LEU A 307 -37.26 22.14 2.42
N VAL A 308 -36.58 21.04 2.14
CA VAL A 308 -36.17 20.05 3.16
C VAL A 308 -35.19 20.68 4.14
N MET A 309 -34.19 21.40 3.65
CA MET A 309 -33.15 22.03 4.49
C MET A 309 -33.68 23.07 5.47
N THR A 310 -34.82 23.75 5.16
CA THR A 310 -35.45 24.73 6.09
C THR A 310 -36.00 24.06 7.36
N HIS A 311 -36.22 22.74 7.35
CA HIS A 311 -36.77 21.99 8.47
C HIS A 311 -35.73 21.06 9.16
N VAL A 312 -34.48 21.03 8.68
CA VAL A 312 -33.40 20.20 9.27
C VAL A 312 -32.51 21.09 10.13
N ASP A 313 -32.33 20.71 11.38
CA ASP A 313 -31.44 21.36 12.35
C ASP A 313 -30.33 20.45 12.84
N GLU A 314 -29.52 20.89 13.81
CA GLU A 314 -28.43 20.12 14.42
C GLU A 314 -28.95 18.99 15.30
N ASP A 315 -30.11 19.14 15.93
CA ASP A 315 -30.76 18.15 16.80
C ASP A 315 -31.37 17.01 16.00
N GLY A 316 -31.67 17.27 14.74
CA GLY A 316 -32.17 16.31 13.74
C GLY A 316 -33.68 16.09 13.81
N ILE A 317 -34.27 15.91 12.63
CA ILE A 317 -35.69 15.69 12.39
C ILE A 317 -35.95 14.32 11.78
N THR A 318 -37.07 13.67 12.11
CA THR A 318 -37.46 12.39 11.50
C THR A 318 -37.96 12.55 10.07
N ILE A 319 -37.83 11.52 9.25
CA ILE A 319 -38.40 11.51 7.89
C ILE A 319 -39.93 11.75 7.92
N ASP A 320 -40.62 11.18 8.92
CA ASP A 320 -42.08 11.32 9.05
C ASP A 320 -42.49 12.75 9.41
N GLU A 321 -41.72 13.46 10.22
CA GLU A 321 -41.90 14.87 10.50
C GLU A 321 -41.64 15.71 9.26
N LEU A 322 -40.59 15.44 8.51
CA LEU A 322 -40.29 16.11 7.24
C LEU A 322 -41.43 15.94 6.21
N VAL A 323 -42.01 14.76 6.12
CA VAL A 323 -43.19 14.51 5.27
C VAL A 323 -44.36 15.42 5.67
N ARG A 324 -44.61 15.56 6.96
CA ARG A 324 -45.68 16.45 7.48
C ARG A 324 -45.42 17.93 7.20
N GLU A 325 -44.21 18.38 7.44
CA GLU A 325 -43.84 19.77 7.30
C GLU A 325 -43.72 20.19 5.81
N THR A 326 -43.11 19.38 4.98
CA THR A 326 -42.91 19.65 3.55
C THR A 326 -44.11 19.34 2.69
N LYS A 327 -45.07 18.54 3.19
CA LYS A 327 -46.20 17.97 2.44
C LYS A 327 -45.83 17.19 1.18
N LEU A 328 -44.58 16.73 1.10
CA LEU A 328 -44.08 15.91 0.01
C LEU A 328 -44.32 14.41 0.30
N PRO A 329 -44.52 13.57 -0.73
CA PRO A 329 -44.63 12.12 -0.55
C PRO A 329 -43.39 11.58 0.11
N VAL A 330 -43.51 10.54 0.99
CA VAL A 330 -42.40 9.94 1.72
C VAL A 330 -41.28 9.47 0.83
N GLN A 331 -41.58 8.91 -0.34
CA GLN A 331 -40.57 8.48 -1.32
C GLN A 331 -39.72 9.65 -1.82
N LYS A 332 -40.34 10.83 -2.01
CA LYS A 332 -39.65 12.02 -2.47
C LYS A 332 -38.78 12.61 -1.37
N VAL A 333 -39.29 12.68 -0.12
CA VAL A 333 -38.52 13.13 1.05
C VAL A 333 -37.28 12.25 1.25
N ASN A 334 -37.40 10.92 1.15
CA ASN A 334 -36.28 9.99 1.22
C ASN A 334 -35.25 10.24 0.11
N ALA A 335 -35.67 10.44 -1.13
CA ALA A 335 -34.79 10.72 -2.24
C ALA A 335 -34.02 12.03 -2.05
N LEU A 336 -34.71 13.10 -1.59
CA LEU A 336 -34.10 14.40 -1.31
C LEU A 336 -33.12 14.33 -0.11
N ALA A 337 -33.49 13.62 0.97
CA ALA A 337 -32.62 13.39 2.11
C ALA A 337 -31.33 12.62 1.70
N MET A 338 -31.45 11.63 0.85
CA MET A 338 -30.30 10.90 0.32
C MET A 338 -29.44 11.79 -0.59
N SER A 339 -30.04 12.60 -1.47
CA SER A 339 -29.33 13.57 -2.31
C SER A 339 -28.54 14.57 -1.45
N LEU A 340 -29.18 15.14 -0.42
CA LEU A 340 -28.54 16.08 0.50
C LEU A 340 -27.42 15.44 1.30
N ARG A 341 -27.54 14.17 1.67
CA ARG A 341 -26.46 13.40 2.28
C ARG A 341 -25.29 13.23 1.34
N LEU A 342 -25.51 12.82 0.10
CA LEU A 342 -24.46 12.64 -0.92
C LEU A 342 -23.76 13.96 -1.23
N LYS A 343 -24.47 15.08 -1.17
CA LYS A 343 -23.91 16.44 -1.31
C LYS A 343 -23.20 16.95 -0.03
N GLY A 344 -23.24 16.20 1.08
CA GLY A 344 -22.56 16.54 2.32
C GLY A 344 -23.25 17.61 3.18
N PHE A 345 -24.56 17.85 2.99
CA PHE A 345 -25.30 18.83 3.80
C PHE A 345 -25.93 18.24 5.06
N VAL A 346 -26.31 16.96 5.03
CA VAL A 346 -26.97 16.29 6.16
C VAL A 346 -26.34 14.92 6.45
N ARG A 347 -26.53 14.43 7.67
CA ARG A 347 -26.20 13.06 8.09
C ARG A 347 -27.44 12.33 8.59
N PHE A 348 -27.46 11.00 8.44
CA PHE A 348 -28.51 10.17 9.02
C PHE A 348 -28.14 9.77 10.46
N LEU A 349 -29.12 9.81 11.33
CA LEU A 349 -29.03 9.40 12.73
C LEU A 349 -29.90 8.17 12.98
N PRO A 350 -29.66 7.40 14.06
CA PRO A 350 -30.56 6.32 14.47
C PRO A 350 -32.00 6.79 14.64
N GLY A 351 -32.98 5.93 14.32
CA GLY A 351 -34.41 6.26 14.42
C GLY A 351 -34.95 7.00 13.19
N ASN A 352 -34.39 6.78 12.00
CA ASN A 352 -34.85 7.38 10.73
C ASN A 352 -34.87 8.92 10.75
N ARG A 353 -33.83 9.50 11.38
CA ARG A 353 -33.64 10.96 11.54
C ARG A 353 -32.52 11.45 10.64
N ILE A 354 -32.62 12.72 10.23
CA ILE A 354 -31.52 13.44 9.56
C ILE A 354 -31.21 14.73 10.33
N SER A 355 -29.93 15.12 10.38
CA SER A 355 -29.47 16.37 10.97
C SER A 355 -28.49 17.08 10.06
N LEU A 356 -28.30 18.38 10.28
CA LEU A 356 -27.26 19.14 9.57
C LEU A 356 -25.88 18.54 9.83
N LEU A 357 -25.04 18.54 8.80
CA LEU A 357 -23.64 18.22 8.91
C LEU A 357 -22.88 19.51 9.24
N THR A 358 -22.76 19.82 10.56
CA THR A 358 -21.95 20.95 11.00
C THR A 358 -20.48 20.68 10.72
N HIS A 359 -19.91 21.41 9.78
CA HIS A 359 -18.45 21.47 9.66
C HIS A 359 -17.91 22.17 10.91
N ARG A 360 -17.42 21.42 11.89
CA ARG A 360 -16.56 22.02 12.93
C ARG A 360 -15.39 22.72 12.22
N LYS A 361 -15.32 24.05 12.47
CA LYS A 361 -14.19 24.89 12.07
C LYS A 361 -12.87 24.38 12.63
#